data_df3cc45036fc79040ddc02646ba76901
#
_entry.id   df3cc45036fc79040ddc02646ba76901
#
_cell.length_a   1.000
_cell.length_b   1.000
_cell.length_c   1.000
_cell.angle_alpha   90.00
_cell.angle_beta   90.00
_cell.angle_gamma   90.00
#
_symmetry.space_group_name_H-M   'P 1'
#
loop_
_entity.id
_entity.type
_entity.pdbx_description
1 polymer ?
#
loop_
_entity_poly.entity_id
_entity_poly.type
_entity_poly.pdbx_seq_one_letter_code
_entity_poly.pdbx_strand_id
1 'polypeptide(L)'
;MNNLNIQNKKAYFDYFIEDEIEVGIVLEGKEVKAIRQGKCNLKGSWCNIIDGEMFVLGMHISNYQDSSRDNMLVRLDPYRTRKLLLHKKQIQKLEMQKKLENVTFVPLKLYLSKGKVKMLMGVCRGKKLHDKRETEKKREVERKLREY
;
A
#
# COMPACT_ATOMS: atom_id res chain seq x y z
N MET A 1 21.77 -3.38 6.16
CA MET A 1 20.80 -2.48 6.76
C MET A 1 19.73 -2.15 5.78
N ASN A 2 18.57 -2.58 6.08
CA ASN A 2 17.49 -2.46 5.11
C ASN A 2 16.54 -1.35 5.52
N ASN A 3 16.79 -0.15 4.98
CA ASN A 3 15.84 0.94 5.09
C ASN A 3 14.80 0.80 3.99
N LEU A 4 14.02 -0.28 4.06
CA LEU A 4 12.97 -0.48 3.10
C LEU A 4 11.88 0.58 3.31
N ASN A 5 11.59 1.33 2.27
CA ASN A 5 10.54 2.33 2.30
C ASN A 5 9.96 2.48 0.91
N ILE A 6 8.93 1.70 0.63
CA ILE A 6 8.21 1.76 -0.64
C ILE A 6 6.98 2.62 -0.41
N GLN A 7 6.88 3.74 -1.14
CA GLN A 7 5.80 4.70 -0.97
C GLN A 7 4.84 4.70 -2.15
N ASN A 8 3.58 4.98 -1.86
CA ASN A 8 2.54 5.17 -2.87
C ASN A 8 2.28 6.66 -3.05
N LYS A 9 3.14 7.32 -3.83
CA LYS A 9 3.07 8.77 -4.04
C LYS A 9 1.75 9.20 -4.69
N LYS A 10 1.23 8.37 -5.59
CA LYS A 10 -0.03 8.69 -6.28
C LYS A 10 -1.20 8.72 -5.30
N ALA A 11 -1.20 7.87 -4.27
CA ALA A 11 -2.25 7.86 -3.27
C ALA A 11 -2.30 9.17 -2.49
N TYR A 12 -1.15 9.72 -2.14
CA TYR A 12 -1.09 11.01 -1.45
C TYR A 12 -1.59 12.17 -2.33
N PHE A 13 -1.50 12.02 -3.63
CA PHE A 13 -2.04 12.98 -4.58
C PHE A 13 -3.56 12.81 -4.78
N ASP A 14 -4.02 11.58 -4.92
CA ASP A 14 -5.41 11.27 -5.28
C ASP A 14 -6.39 11.32 -4.12
N TYR A 15 -5.91 11.18 -2.87
CA TYR A 15 -6.77 11.00 -1.71
C TYR A 15 -6.45 11.96 -0.58
N PHE A 16 -7.50 12.35 0.17
CA PHE A 16 -7.33 12.91 1.50
C PHE A 16 -7.18 11.76 2.48
N ILE A 17 -6.06 11.72 3.19
CA ILE A 17 -5.76 10.65 4.14
C ILE A 17 -6.26 11.10 5.51
N GLU A 18 -7.31 10.44 6.00
CA GLU A 18 -7.92 10.78 7.29
C GLU A 18 -7.28 10.05 8.45
N ASP A 19 -6.82 8.83 8.23
CA ASP A 19 -6.19 8.02 9.25
C ASP A 19 -5.21 7.04 8.63
N GLU A 20 -4.24 6.59 9.42
CA GLU A 20 -3.22 5.64 8.99
C GLU A 20 -3.14 4.51 10.01
N ILE A 21 -3.09 3.28 9.51
CA ILE A 21 -3.06 2.09 10.36
C ILE A 21 -1.92 1.19 9.90
N GLU A 22 -1.04 0.81 10.83
CA GLU A 22 -0.01 -0.20 10.53
C GLU A 22 -0.66 -1.58 10.58
N VAL A 23 -0.48 -2.35 9.51
CA VAL A 23 -1.04 -3.70 9.40
C VAL A 23 0.04 -4.68 8.99
N GLY A 24 -0.13 -5.94 9.40
CA GLY A 24 0.70 -7.02 8.90
C GLY A 24 0.24 -7.46 7.52
N ILE A 25 1.10 -8.15 6.80
CA ILE A 25 0.78 -8.68 5.48
C ILE A 25 1.31 -10.10 5.36
N VAL A 26 0.47 -11.00 4.86
CA VAL A 26 0.85 -12.40 4.62
C VAL A 26 1.53 -12.51 3.26
N LEU A 27 2.81 -12.83 3.27
CA LEU A 27 3.63 -12.92 2.07
C LEU A 27 4.32 -14.27 1.99
N GLU A 28 4.58 -14.71 0.75
CA GLU A 28 5.45 -15.84 0.51
C GLU A 28 6.92 -15.41 0.61
N GLY A 29 7.84 -16.35 0.88
CA GLY A 29 9.26 -16.03 1.01
C GLY A 29 9.84 -15.30 -0.19
N LYS A 30 9.44 -15.70 -1.40
CA LYS A 30 9.89 -15.05 -2.64
C LYS A 30 9.39 -13.61 -2.74
N GLU A 31 8.19 -13.34 -2.24
CA GLU A 31 7.64 -11.99 -2.23
C GLU A 31 8.39 -11.09 -1.26
N VAL A 32 8.74 -11.60 -0.08
CA VAL A 32 9.56 -10.85 0.89
C VAL A 32 10.91 -10.48 0.29
N LYS A 33 11.56 -11.41 -0.40
CA LYS A 33 12.85 -11.16 -1.05
C LYS A 33 12.73 -10.09 -2.13
N ALA A 34 11.68 -10.16 -2.94
CA ALA A 34 11.44 -9.15 -3.99
C ALA A 34 11.20 -7.77 -3.39
N ILE A 35 10.41 -7.68 -2.32
CA ILE A 35 10.14 -6.41 -1.63
C ILE A 35 11.43 -5.82 -1.07
N ARG A 36 12.29 -6.64 -0.47
CA ARG A 36 13.58 -6.18 0.06
C ARG A 36 14.49 -5.61 -1.03
N GLN A 37 14.31 -6.04 -2.26
CA GLN A 37 15.05 -5.51 -3.41
C GLN A 37 14.35 -4.30 -4.05
N GLY A 38 13.26 -3.83 -3.46
CA GLY A 38 12.49 -2.72 -3.98
C GLY A 38 11.64 -3.06 -5.19
N LYS A 39 11.42 -4.34 -5.46
CA LYS A 39 10.65 -4.80 -6.63
C LYS A 39 9.17 -4.94 -6.31
N CYS A 40 8.58 -3.87 -5.85
CA CYS A 40 7.16 -3.79 -5.51
C CYS A 40 6.61 -2.43 -5.90
N ASN A 41 5.41 -2.41 -6.43
CA ASN A 41 4.73 -1.17 -6.82
C ASN A 41 3.33 -1.13 -6.19
N LEU A 42 3.07 -0.08 -5.43
CA LEU A 42 1.79 0.13 -4.76
C LEU A 42 0.79 0.93 -5.61
N LYS A 43 1.23 1.49 -6.74
CA LYS A 43 0.39 2.35 -7.57
C LYS A 43 -0.85 1.60 -8.04
N GLY A 44 -2.02 2.21 -7.81
CA GLY A 44 -3.30 1.63 -8.22
C GLY A 44 -3.80 0.52 -7.33
N SER A 45 -3.09 0.16 -6.26
CA SER A 45 -3.55 -0.85 -5.32
C SER A 45 -4.57 -0.29 -4.35
N TRP A 46 -5.38 -1.17 -3.79
CA TRP A 46 -6.38 -0.80 -2.78
C TRP A 46 -6.57 -1.96 -1.81
N CYS A 47 -7.21 -1.67 -0.68
CA CYS A 47 -7.55 -2.70 0.29
C CYS A 47 -9.07 -2.85 0.35
N ASN A 48 -9.53 -4.06 0.63
CA ASN A 48 -10.97 -4.33 0.73
C ASN A 48 -11.22 -5.40 1.78
N ILE A 49 -12.42 -5.32 2.36
CA ILE A 49 -12.88 -6.31 3.34
C ILE A 49 -13.75 -7.30 2.60
N ILE A 50 -13.37 -8.57 2.66
CA ILE A 50 -14.08 -9.67 2.00
C ILE A 50 -14.33 -10.74 3.06
N ASP A 51 -15.60 -11.06 3.32
CA ASP A 51 -16.00 -12.07 4.31
C ASP A 51 -15.36 -11.83 5.69
N GLY A 52 -15.34 -10.57 6.13
CA GLY A 52 -14.83 -10.21 7.45
C GLY A 52 -13.31 -10.18 7.57
N GLU A 53 -12.59 -10.32 6.46
CA GLU A 53 -11.13 -10.27 6.43
C GLU A 53 -10.66 -9.17 5.49
N MET A 54 -9.51 -8.58 5.80
CA MET A 54 -8.93 -7.49 5.00
C MET A 54 -7.89 -8.04 4.02
N PHE A 55 -7.95 -7.56 2.80
CA PHE A 55 -7.02 -7.96 1.73
C PHE A 55 -6.49 -6.74 1.00
N VAL A 56 -5.29 -6.85 0.43
CA VAL A 56 -4.75 -5.87 -0.50
C VAL A 56 -4.83 -6.45 -1.92
N LEU A 57 -5.35 -5.64 -2.83
CA LEU A 57 -5.57 -6.02 -4.24
C LEU A 57 -4.80 -5.05 -5.15
N GLY A 58 -4.39 -5.56 -6.30
CA GLY A 58 -3.72 -4.72 -7.30
C GLY A 58 -2.31 -4.29 -6.96
N MET A 59 -1.71 -4.84 -5.90
CA MET A 59 -0.34 -4.56 -5.54
C MET A 59 0.59 -5.49 -6.32
N HIS A 60 1.53 -4.91 -7.06
CA HIS A 60 2.48 -5.67 -7.86
C HIS A 60 3.73 -6.00 -7.06
N ILE A 61 4.07 -7.27 -6.99
CA ILE A 61 5.34 -7.75 -6.46
C ILE A 61 5.98 -8.63 -7.54
N SER A 62 7.14 -8.19 -8.05
CA SER A 62 7.85 -8.95 -9.08
C SER A 62 8.29 -10.30 -8.55
N ASN A 63 8.33 -11.30 -9.44
CA ASN A 63 8.84 -12.60 -9.05
C ASN A 63 10.34 -12.49 -8.75
N TYR A 64 10.74 -13.01 -7.61
CA TYR A 64 12.14 -13.11 -7.25
C TYR A 64 12.79 -14.23 -8.08
N GLN A 65 13.87 -13.89 -8.78
CA GLN A 65 14.64 -14.88 -9.54
C GLN A 65 15.90 -15.23 -8.79
N ASP A 66 15.98 -16.46 -8.36
CA ASP A 66 17.21 -17.03 -7.81
C ASP A 66 17.88 -17.78 -8.95
N SER A 67 19.02 -17.29 -9.39
CA SER A 67 19.73 -17.81 -10.56
C SER A 67 20.13 -19.28 -10.44
N SER A 68 20.19 -19.82 -9.22
CA SER A 68 20.67 -21.18 -9.02
C SER A 68 19.60 -22.25 -9.06
N ARG A 69 18.34 -21.89 -8.84
CA ARG A 69 17.27 -22.87 -8.74
C ARG A 69 15.91 -22.34 -9.17
N ASP A 70 15.89 -21.45 -10.11
CA ASP A 70 14.60 -20.90 -10.49
C ASP A 70 13.75 -21.98 -11.14
N ASN A 71 12.86 -22.51 -10.36
CA ASN A 71 11.90 -23.48 -10.82
C ASN A 71 10.75 -22.70 -11.45
N MET A 72 10.75 -22.65 -12.78
CA MET A 72 9.73 -21.93 -13.54
C MET A 72 8.31 -22.44 -13.27
N LEU A 73 8.17 -23.58 -12.64
CA LEU A 73 6.87 -24.14 -12.28
C LEU A 73 6.25 -23.50 -11.03
N VAL A 74 7.03 -22.71 -10.26
CA VAL A 74 6.56 -22.12 -9.00
C VAL A 74 6.63 -20.60 -9.06
N ARG A 75 6.04 -20.04 -10.09
CA ARG A 75 5.89 -18.58 -10.17
C ARG A 75 4.58 -18.16 -9.52
N LEU A 76 4.68 -17.14 -8.67
CA LEU A 76 3.51 -16.53 -8.08
C LEU A 76 2.95 -15.48 -9.04
N ASP A 77 1.64 -15.27 -9.00
CA ASP A 77 1.03 -14.15 -9.71
C ASP A 77 1.54 -12.84 -9.08
N PRO A 78 2.18 -11.96 -9.85
CA PRO A 78 2.66 -10.68 -9.31
C PRO A 78 1.56 -9.82 -8.69
N TYR A 79 0.33 -9.96 -9.14
CA TYR A 79 -0.83 -9.23 -8.63
C TYR A 79 -1.70 -10.06 -7.70
N ARG A 80 -1.14 -11.10 -7.11
CA ARG A 80 -1.86 -11.98 -6.19
C ARG A 80 -2.51 -11.16 -5.07
N THR A 81 -3.76 -11.48 -4.75
CA THR A 81 -4.45 -10.88 -3.60
C THR A 81 -3.80 -11.41 -2.32
N ARG A 82 -3.40 -10.50 -1.42
CA ARG A 82 -2.71 -10.88 -0.18
C ARG A 82 -3.51 -10.44 1.02
N LYS A 83 -3.51 -11.30 2.03
CA LYS A 83 -4.24 -11.05 3.26
C LYS A 83 -3.47 -10.07 4.14
N LEU A 84 -4.21 -9.13 4.74
CA LEU A 84 -3.68 -8.20 5.73
C LEU A 84 -4.08 -8.68 7.13
N LEU A 85 -3.19 -8.46 8.09
CA LEU A 85 -3.39 -8.90 9.46
C LEU A 85 -3.78 -7.73 10.34
N LEU A 86 -5.01 -7.74 10.82
CA LEU A 86 -5.55 -6.78 11.77
C LEU A 86 -6.37 -7.55 12.81
N HIS A 87 -6.61 -6.93 13.94
CA HIS A 87 -7.54 -7.49 14.91
C HIS A 87 -8.97 -7.42 14.36
N LYS A 88 -9.76 -8.43 14.68
CA LYS A 88 -11.14 -8.53 14.20
C LYS A 88 -11.96 -7.27 14.55
N LYS A 89 -11.75 -6.71 15.74
CA LYS A 89 -12.43 -5.48 16.15
C LYS A 89 -12.06 -4.29 15.27
N GLN A 90 -10.80 -4.21 14.83
CA GLN A 90 -10.37 -3.16 13.91
C GLN A 90 -11.07 -3.29 12.56
N ILE A 91 -11.15 -4.50 12.04
CA ILE A 91 -11.83 -4.75 10.75
C ILE A 91 -13.29 -4.38 10.84
N GLN A 92 -13.98 -4.73 11.93
CA GLN A 92 -15.37 -4.39 12.15
C GLN A 92 -15.59 -2.88 12.20
N LYS A 93 -14.71 -2.16 12.88
CA LYS A 93 -14.75 -0.70 12.95
C LYS A 93 -14.56 -0.06 11.58
N LEU A 94 -13.59 -0.56 10.81
CA LEU A 94 -13.31 -0.05 9.46
C LEU A 94 -14.46 -0.36 8.50
N GLU A 95 -15.08 -1.53 8.63
CA GLU A 95 -16.23 -1.89 7.82
C GLU A 95 -17.41 -0.95 8.08
N MET A 96 -17.65 -0.63 9.35
CA MET A 96 -18.69 0.33 9.75
C MET A 96 -18.38 1.71 9.19
N GLN A 97 -17.13 2.16 9.32
CA GLN A 97 -16.71 3.45 8.80
C GLN A 97 -16.90 3.55 7.28
N LYS A 98 -16.59 2.47 6.57
CA LYS A 98 -16.81 2.42 5.12
C LYS A 98 -18.26 2.58 4.75
N LYS A 99 -19.16 1.94 5.50
CA LYS A 99 -20.62 2.06 5.25
C LYS A 99 -21.15 3.44 5.54
N LEU A 100 -20.68 4.07 6.62
CA LEU A 100 -21.21 5.35 7.07
C LEU A 100 -20.56 6.55 6.38
N GLU A 101 -19.29 6.48 6.07
CA GLU A 101 -18.51 7.62 5.57
C GLU A 101 -17.99 7.44 4.15
N ASN A 102 -18.21 6.28 3.56
CA ASN A 102 -17.78 5.96 2.19
C ASN A 102 -16.27 6.17 1.97
N VAL A 103 -15.47 5.73 2.93
CA VAL A 103 -14.00 5.81 2.83
C VAL A 103 -13.44 4.67 1.96
N THR A 104 -12.22 4.87 1.46
CA THR A 104 -11.46 3.89 0.71
C THR A 104 -10.20 3.54 1.49
N PHE A 105 -9.80 2.28 1.48
CA PHE A 105 -8.57 1.84 2.12
C PHE A 105 -7.49 1.67 1.06
N VAL A 106 -6.36 2.34 1.26
CA VAL A 106 -5.29 2.40 0.26
C VAL A 106 -3.94 2.12 0.92
N PRO A 107 -3.11 1.23 0.33
CA PRO A 107 -1.75 1.07 0.82
C PRO A 107 -0.93 2.34 0.59
N LEU A 108 -0.33 2.87 1.63
CA LEU A 108 0.47 4.09 1.55
C LEU A 108 1.97 3.79 1.51
N LYS A 109 2.43 2.84 2.31
CA LYS A 109 3.85 2.49 2.42
C LYS A 109 4.01 1.02 2.77
N LEU A 110 5.14 0.45 2.32
CA LEU A 110 5.66 -0.80 2.84
C LEU A 110 7.01 -0.51 3.49
N TYR A 111 7.26 -1.08 4.64
CA TYR A 111 8.51 -0.89 5.38
C TYR A 111 8.81 -2.11 6.25
N LEU A 112 10.03 -2.14 6.78
CA LEU A 112 10.44 -3.20 7.71
C LEU A 112 10.27 -2.70 9.14
N SER A 113 9.64 -3.53 9.97
CA SER A 113 9.52 -3.30 11.40
C SER A 113 9.84 -4.61 12.11
N LYS A 114 10.88 -4.60 12.94
CA LYS A 114 11.33 -5.79 13.69
C LYS A 114 11.56 -6.99 12.77
N GLY A 115 12.18 -6.74 11.62
CA GLY A 115 12.51 -7.78 10.63
C GLY A 115 11.35 -8.26 9.79
N LYS A 116 10.15 -7.72 9.96
CA LYS A 116 8.96 -8.11 9.20
C LYS A 116 8.50 -6.97 8.29
N VAL A 117 7.97 -7.35 7.13
CA VAL A 117 7.35 -6.37 6.23
C VAL A 117 6.00 -5.96 6.81
N LYS A 118 5.82 -4.66 6.99
CA LYS A 118 4.57 -4.07 7.44
C LYS A 118 4.05 -3.11 6.39
N MET A 119 2.75 -2.88 6.41
CA MET A 119 2.10 -1.94 5.51
C MET A 119 1.45 -0.82 6.33
N LEU A 120 1.64 0.42 5.88
CA LEU A 120 0.85 1.53 6.38
C LEU A 120 -0.36 1.67 5.47
N MET A 121 -1.54 1.37 5.99
CA MET A 121 -2.79 1.46 5.25
C MET A 121 -3.48 2.79 5.60
N GLY A 122 -3.87 3.54 4.57
CA GLY A 122 -4.60 4.79 4.75
C GLY A 122 -6.10 4.59 4.68
N VAL A 123 -6.82 5.27 5.57
CA VAL A 123 -8.27 5.43 5.49
C VAL A 123 -8.49 6.77 4.77
N CYS A 124 -9.01 6.73 3.56
CA CYS A 124 -8.93 7.85 2.63
C CYS A 124 -10.26 8.23 2.02
N ARG A 125 -10.35 9.48 1.57
CA ARG A 125 -11.44 9.95 0.71
C ARG A 125 -10.85 10.43 -0.60
N GLY A 126 -11.53 10.14 -1.71
CA GLY A 126 -11.10 10.59 -3.01
C GLY A 126 -11.18 12.11 -3.15
N LYS A 127 -10.16 12.72 -3.73
CA LYS A 127 -10.16 14.15 -4.03
C LYS A 127 -10.94 14.41 -5.32
N LYS A 128 -11.72 15.49 -5.31
CA LYS A 128 -12.34 15.99 -6.53
C LYS A 128 -11.26 16.61 -7.42
N LEU A 129 -11.55 16.75 -8.70
CA LEU A 129 -10.57 17.25 -9.65
C LEU A 129 -9.97 18.62 -9.25
N HIS A 130 -10.77 19.52 -8.73
CA HIS A 130 -10.27 20.84 -8.32
C HIS A 130 -9.33 20.74 -7.11
N ASP A 131 -9.57 19.79 -6.20
CA ASP A 131 -8.68 19.56 -5.04
C ASP A 131 -7.30 19.09 -5.49
N LYS A 132 -7.26 18.23 -6.51
CA LYS A 132 -6.01 17.77 -7.11
C LYS A 132 -5.22 18.91 -7.73
N ARG A 133 -5.91 19.81 -8.43
CA ARG A 133 -5.30 21.00 -9.04
C ARG A 133 -4.71 21.92 -7.98
N GLU A 134 -5.40 22.14 -6.89
CA GLU A 134 -4.89 22.94 -5.77
C GLU A 134 -3.65 22.32 -5.15
N THR A 135 -3.62 21.00 -4.99
CA THR A 135 -2.45 20.29 -4.47
C THR A 135 -1.24 20.49 -5.39
N GLU A 136 -1.43 20.41 -6.69
CA GLU A 136 -0.37 20.68 -7.67
C GLU A 136 0.14 22.11 -7.58
N LYS A 137 -0.77 23.08 -7.49
CA LYS A 137 -0.39 24.49 -7.35
C LYS A 137 0.44 24.73 -6.10
N LYS A 138 0.05 24.14 -4.98
CA LYS A 138 0.81 24.25 -3.73
C LYS A 138 2.21 23.67 -3.88
N ARG A 139 2.34 22.52 -4.53
CA ARG A 139 3.64 21.89 -4.77
C ARG A 139 4.54 22.76 -5.65
N GLU A 140 3.98 23.39 -6.68
CA GLU A 140 4.72 24.29 -7.53
C GLU A 140 5.21 25.52 -6.77
N VAL A 141 4.35 26.13 -5.96
CA VAL A 141 4.70 27.29 -5.15
C VAL A 141 5.81 26.92 -4.17
N GLU A 142 5.69 25.81 -3.46
CA GLU A 142 6.72 25.35 -2.53
C GLU A 142 8.04 25.10 -3.24
N ARG A 143 8.01 24.48 -4.43
CA ARG A 143 9.21 24.23 -5.21
C ARG A 143 9.88 25.52 -5.64
N LYS A 144 9.11 26.51 -6.11
CA LYS A 144 9.64 27.82 -6.48
C LYS A 144 10.25 28.55 -5.30
N LEU A 145 9.63 28.47 -4.13
CA LEU A 145 10.16 29.07 -2.92
C LEU A 145 11.48 28.44 -2.49
N ARG A 146 11.70 27.17 -2.78
CA ARG A 146 12.96 26.49 -2.48
C ARG A 146 14.09 26.89 -3.41
N GLU A 147 13.77 27.38 -4.60
CA GLU A 147 14.75 27.82 -5.58
C GLU A 147 15.31 29.24 -5.27
N TYR A 148 14.66 29.97 -4.38
CA TYR A 148 15.12 31.26 -3.91
C TYR A 148 15.85 31.10 -2.58
#